data_0537c3fee994e58f0d154d2ed520b0f9
#
_entry.id   0537c3fee994e58f0d154d2ed520b0f9
#
_cell.length_a   1.000
_cell.length_b   1.000
_cell.length_c   1.000
_cell.angle_alpha   90.00
_cell.angle_beta   90.00
_cell.angle_gamma   90.00
#
_symmetry.space_group_name_H-M   'P 1'
#
loop_
_entity.id
_entity.type
_entity.pdbx_description
1 polymer ?
#
loop_
_entity_poly.entity_id
_entity_poly.type
_entity_poly.pdbx_seq_one_letter_code
_entity_poly.pdbx_strand_id
1 'polypeptide(L)'
;MPPDSSSFTALNLSSTAVPEWMGSFTLAAPPNTDLWRKPPSRDTSTAPILYTALRNPFVAAEVTVSADWELEWDQGGLVIFAGAPPGRIGGAAAAAAAATVTAAQTTTASTTTSTTTNAGPDMVAQGDAPPAYVPPAPASKWVKVGLEFCNNACHATSVCATSDGADWALTALPPHHARRLDLRVKIERIGYALWVWYEDEVSGWKKLREVTWFFWGVEDKAVRVGVYASRPANFGATHYERRHGGPSVTQRNLCVDFEGLEIF
;
A
#
# COMPACT_ATOMS: atom_id res chain seq x y z
N MET A 1 -24.41 -1.03 1.50
CA MET A 1 -24.56 0.20 0.69
C MET A 1 -23.16 0.70 0.35
N PRO A 2 -22.85 1.06 -0.91
CA PRO A 2 -21.53 1.51 -1.29
C PRO A 2 -21.06 2.68 -0.41
N PRO A 3 -19.76 2.76 -0.09
CA PRO A 3 -19.21 3.87 0.68
C PRO A 3 -19.30 5.19 -0.07
N ASP A 4 -19.34 6.31 0.68
CA ASP A 4 -19.31 7.65 0.10
C ASP A 4 -17.95 7.91 -0.59
N SER A 5 -17.98 8.23 -1.87
CA SER A 5 -16.80 8.49 -2.69
C SER A 5 -15.96 9.67 -2.17
N SER A 6 -16.59 10.69 -1.58
CA SER A 6 -15.91 11.86 -1.04
C SER A 6 -14.97 11.54 0.13
N SER A 7 -15.14 10.37 0.77
CA SER A 7 -14.28 9.90 1.85
C SER A 7 -12.98 9.23 1.36
N PHE A 8 -12.89 8.93 0.05
CA PHE A 8 -11.75 8.21 -0.51
C PHE A 8 -10.58 9.12 -0.86
N THR A 9 -9.42 8.56 -0.69
CA THR A 9 -8.14 9.17 -1.08
C THR A 9 -7.49 8.29 -2.15
N ALA A 10 -7.03 8.93 -3.23
CA ALA A 10 -6.24 8.29 -4.28
C ALA A 10 -4.76 8.25 -3.89
N LEU A 11 -4.11 7.10 -4.07
CA LEU A 11 -2.67 6.90 -3.96
C LEU A 11 -2.16 6.37 -5.29
N ASN A 12 -1.09 6.98 -5.82
CA ASN A 12 -0.53 6.69 -7.15
C ASN A 12 -1.50 6.89 -8.31
N LEU A 13 -2.51 7.71 -8.10
CA LEU A 13 -3.52 8.13 -9.05
C LEU A 13 -3.75 9.63 -8.90
N SER A 14 -4.29 10.27 -9.94
CA SER A 14 -4.82 11.63 -9.80
C SER A 14 -5.95 11.65 -8.77
N SER A 15 -6.06 12.72 -8.00
CA SER A 15 -7.22 12.92 -7.10
C SER A 15 -8.56 12.95 -7.85
N THR A 16 -8.54 13.31 -9.14
CA THR A 16 -9.71 13.27 -10.04
C THR A 16 -10.08 11.85 -10.49
N ALA A 17 -9.26 10.85 -10.18
CA ALA A 17 -9.53 9.44 -10.51
C ALA A 17 -10.41 8.74 -9.46
N VAL A 18 -10.79 9.41 -8.38
CA VAL A 18 -11.78 8.86 -7.43
C VAL A 18 -13.14 8.82 -8.14
N PRO A 19 -13.75 7.63 -8.28
CA PRO A 19 -15.04 7.48 -8.93
C PRO A 19 -16.14 8.26 -8.20
N GLU A 20 -17.12 8.77 -8.92
CA GLU A 20 -18.31 9.38 -8.31
C GLU A 20 -19.17 8.33 -7.58
N TRP A 21 -19.15 7.08 -8.06
CA TRP A 21 -19.89 5.97 -7.52
C TRP A 21 -18.99 4.79 -7.16
N MET A 22 -18.94 4.43 -5.86
CA MET A 22 -18.09 3.37 -5.36
C MET A 22 -18.73 1.96 -5.44
N GLY A 23 -19.92 1.83 -6.00
CA GLY A 23 -20.59 0.54 -6.17
C GLY A 23 -20.12 -0.26 -7.40
N SER A 24 -19.63 0.43 -8.44
CA SER A 24 -19.03 -0.17 -9.63
C SER A 24 -18.07 0.83 -10.26
N PHE A 25 -16.80 0.45 -10.41
CA PHE A 25 -15.77 1.32 -10.98
C PHE A 25 -14.54 0.51 -11.44
N THR A 26 -13.67 1.15 -12.21
CA THR A 26 -12.44 0.54 -12.73
C THR A 26 -11.20 1.27 -12.24
N LEU A 27 -10.14 0.54 -11.85
CA LEU A 27 -8.80 1.08 -11.66
C LEU A 27 -7.86 0.61 -12.76
N ALA A 28 -7.13 1.54 -13.34
CA ALA A 28 -6.11 1.25 -14.35
C ALA A 28 -4.72 1.17 -13.67
N ALA A 29 -4.08 0.01 -13.71
CA ALA A 29 -2.74 -0.22 -13.21
C ALA A 29 -1.72 -0.26 -14.37
N PRO A 30 -0.81 0.73 -14.46
CA PRO A 30 0.29 0.66 -15.40
C PRO A 30 1.25 -0.50 -15.11
N PRO A 31 2.04 -0.95 -16.11
CA PRO A 31 3.15 -1.88 -15.88
C PRO A 31 4.15 -1.37 -14.84
N ASN A 32 4.85 -2.28 -14.18
CA ASN A 32 5.80 -2.03 -13.07
C ASN A 32 5.14 -1.41 -11.83
N THR A 33 3.87 -1.67 -11.60
CA THR A 33 3.17 -1.24 -10.38
C THR A 33 3.01 -2.38 -9.41
N ASP A 34 3.27 -2.12 -8.12
CA ASP A 34 3.07 -3.11 -7.05
C ASP A 34 2.91 -2.44 -5.69
N LEU A 35 2.34 -3.18 -4.75
CA LEU A 35 2.43 -2.97 -3.32
C LEU A 35 3.15 -4.18 -2.72
N TRP A 36 4.44 -4.00 -2.40
CA TRP A 36 5.30 -5.06 -1.93
C TRP A 36 6.31 -4.55 -0.91
N ARG A 37 6.70 -5.38 0.07
CA ARG A 37 7.69 -5.03 1.08
C ARG A 37 8.85 -6.02 1.10
N LYS A 38 10.06 -5.50 1.13
CA LYS A 38 11.30 -6.26 1.35
C LYS A 38 11.99 -5.79 2.64
N PRO A 39 12.75 -6.65 3.32
CA PRO A 39 13.58 -6.24 4.45
C PRO A 39 14.59 -5.14 4.08
N PRO A 40 14.94 -4.24 5.01
CA PRO A 40 14.22 -3.87 6.22
C PRO A 40 13.17 -2.79 5.91
N SER A 41 11.89 -3.16 5.89
CA SER A 41 10.75 -2.23 5.67
C SER A 41 10.84 -1.37 4.40
N ARG A 42 11.40 -1.91 3.32
CA ARG A 42 11.48 -1.23 2.03
C ARG A 42 10.26 -1.55 1.19
N ASP A 43 9.39 -0.55 1.02
CA ASP A 43 8.18 -0.69 0.22
C ASP A 43 8.43 -0.32 -1.26
N THR A 44 7.95 -1.18 -2.15
CA THR A 44 7.49 -0.79 -3.49
C THR A 44 6.02 -0.42 -3.33
N SER A 45 5.68 0.84 -3.49
CA SER A 45 4.31 1.34 -3.34
C SER A 45 3.96 2.19 -4.55
N THR A 46 3.81 1.53 -5.69
CA THR A 46 3.49 2.14 -6.98
C THR A 46 2.12 1.72 -7.51
N ALA A 47 1.48 0.74 -6.88
CA ALA A 47 0.14 0.29 -7.22
C ALA A 47 -0.90 1.41 -7.07
N PRO A 48 -1.81 1.61 -8.03
CA PRO A 48 -3.02 2.39 -7.87
C PRO A 48 -3.87 1.87 -6.72
N ILE A 49 -4.20 2.76 -5.76
CA ILE A 49 -5.01 2.42 -4.59
C ILE A 49 -6.03 3.52 -4.33
N LEU A 50 -7.27 3.13 -4.06
CA LEU A 50 -8.29 4.00 -3.47
C LEU A 50 -8.58 3.52 -2.06
N TYR A 51 -8.42 4.38 -1.05
CA TYR A 51 -8.65 4.01 0.34
C TYR A 51 -9.38 5.10 1.11
N THR A 52 -10.07 4.70 2.17
CA THR A 52 -10.74 5.61 3.10
C THR A 52 -10.25 5.40 4.53
N ALA A 53 -10.27 6.48 5.29
CA ALA A 53 -10.11 6.44 6.75
C ALA A 53 -11.47 6.20 7.38
N LEU A 54 -11.53 5.26 8.32
CA LEU A 54 -12.78 4.89 8.96
C LEU A 54 -13.12 5.85 10.10
N ARG A 55 -14.41 6.18 10.24
CA ARG A 55 -14.94 6.96 11.38
C ARG A 55 -15.24 6.06 12.57
N ASN A 56 -15.62 4.82 12.30
CA ASN A 56 -15.95 3.79 13.29
C ASN A 56 -14.89 2.67 13.25
N PRO A 57 -14.78 1.85 14.30
CA PRO A 57 -13.95 0.67 14.27
C PRO A 57 -14.28 -0.22 13.06
N PHE A 58 -13.25 -0.70 12.39
CA PHE A 58 -13.40 -1.61 11.25
C PHE A 58 -14.07 -2.92 11.67
N VAL A 59 -15.08 -3.34 10.94
CA VAL A 59 -15.78 -4.61 11.12
C VAL A 59 -15.47 -5.56 9.96
N ALA A 60 -15.79 -5.17 8.73
CA ALA A 60 -15.57 -5.96 7.53
C ALA A 60 -15.51 -5.09 6.28
N ALA A 61 -14.92 -5.62 5.22
CA ALA A 61 -15.05 -5.08 3.87
C ALA A 61 -15.11 -6.22 2.86
N GLU A 62 -15.88 -6.03 1.80
CA GLU A 62 -16.01 -6.99 0.73
C GLU A 62 -16.15 -6.30 -0.63
N VAL A 63 -15.72 -6.99 -1.69
CA VAL A 63 -15.80 -6.53 -3.07
C VAL A 63 -15.69 -7.70 -4.03
N THR A 64 -16.34 -7.61 -5.18
CA THR A 64 -16.06 -8.47 -6.33
C THR A 64 -15.03 -7.77 -7.23
N VAL A 65 -13.98 -8.48 -7.59
CA VAL A 65 -12.90 -8.01 -8.45
C VAL A 65 -12.84 -8.83 -9.74
N SER A 66 -12.68 -8.18 -10.89
CA SER A 66 -12.50 -8.85 -12.18
C SER A 66 -11.59 -8.07 -13.10
N ALA A 67 -10.95 -8.75 -14.05
CA ALA A 67 -10.16 -8.12 -15.11
C ALA A 67 -9.89 -9.12 -16.27
N ASP A 68 -9.41 -8.60 -17.37
CA ASP A 68 -8.73 -9.41 -18.39
C ASP A 68 -7.29 -9.66 -17.92
N TRP A 69 -7.12 -10.67 -17.07
CA TRP A 69 -5.84 -11.06 -16.50
C TRP A 69 -4.92 -11.65 -17.58
N GLU A 70 -3.75 -11.06 -17.76
CA GLU A 70 -2.93 -11.34 -18.93
C GLU A 70 -1.46 -11.63 -18.58
N LEU A 71 -0.90 -10.88 -17.64
CA LEU A 71 0.50 -10.98 -17.28
C LEU A 71 0.71 -11.63 -15.92
N GLU A 72 1.84 -12.31 -15.79
CA GLU A 72 2.28 -12.86 -14.52
C GLU A 72 2.26 -11.79 -13.43
N TRP A 73 1.62 -12.10 -12.30
CA TRP A 73 1.37 -11.24 -11.14
C TRP A 73 0.38 -10.07 -11.35
N ASP A 74 -0.37 -10.03 -12.46
CA ASP A 74 -1.54 -9.15 -12.54
C ASP A 74 -2.47 -9.45 -11.38
N GLN A 75 -2.86 -8.42 -10.62
CA GLN A 75 -3.66 -8.62 -9.42
C GLN A 75 -4.53 -7.41 -9.06
N GLY A 76 -5.61 -7.68 -8.33
CA GLY A 76 -6.51 -6.67 -7.80
C GLY A 76 -7.37 -7.20 -6.66
N GLY A 77 -7.86 -6.30 -5.81
CA GLY A 77 -8.71 -6.68 -4.68
C GLY A 77 -8.77 -5.65 -3.56
N LEU A 78 -8.99 -6.13 -2.33
CA LEU A 78 -9.00 -5.30 -1.11
C LEU A 78 -7.61 -5.09 -0.54
N VAL A 79 -7.41 -3.94 0.09
CA VAL A 79 -6.22 -3.62 0.88
C VAL A 79 -6.63 -2.96 2.19
N ILE A 80 -5.96 -3.34 3.28
CA ILE A 80 -6.13 -2.73 4.60
C ILE A 80 -4.78 -2.36 5.20
N PHE A 81 -4.69 -1.17 5.77
CA PHE A 81 -3.50 -0.63 6.42
C PHE A 81 -3.77 -0.39 7.90
N ALA A 82 -2.83 -0.78 8.73
CA ALA A 82 -2.76 -0.35 10.13
C ALA A 82 -1.68 0.75 10.23
N GLY A 83 -2.10 1.99 10.11
CA GLY A 83 -1.26 3.17 9.97
C GLY A 83 -1.40 3.84 8.60
N ALA A 84 -0.46 4.74 8.28
CA ALA A 84 -0.45 5.43 6.99
C ALA A 84 -0.03 4.47 5.86
N PRO A 85 -0.67 4.52 4.69
CA PRO A 85 -0.21 3.77 3.53
C PRO A 85 1.24 4.11 3.16
N PRO A 86 2.06 3.13 2.72
CA PRO A 86 3.41 3.39 2.25
C PRO A 86 3.43 4.41 1.10
N GLY A 87 4.48 5.23 1.04
CA GLY A 87 4.62 6.27 0.00
C GLY A 87 4.07 7.65 0.38
N ARG A 88 3.14 7.76 1.35
CA ARG A 88 2.69 9.06 1.87
C ARG A 88 3.52 9.63 3.02
N ILE A 89 4.27 8.78 3.72
CA ILE A 89 5.13 9.19 4.85
C ILE A 89 6.35 9.97 4.35
N GLY A 90 6.79 9.76 3.10
CA GLY A 90 7.98 10.40 2.54
C GLY A 90 7.87 11.91 2.35
N GLY A 91 6.68 12.45 2.06
CA GLY A 91 6.50 13.89 1.83
C GLY A 91 6.57 14.72 3.10
N ALA A 92 5.85 14.34 4.16
CA ALA A 92 5.79 15.13 5.39
C ALA A 92 7.00 14.86 6.32
N ALA A 93 7.46 13.60 6.43
CA ALA A 93 8.62 13.27 7.25
C ALA A 93 9.94 13.69 6.58
N ALA A 94 10.05 13.56 5.25
CA ALA A 94 11.20 14.07 4.51
C ALA A 94 11.23 15.62 4.50
N ALA A 95 10.07 16.29 4.42
CA ALA A 95 9.99 17.73 4.54
C ALA A 95 10.33 18.20 5.97
N ALA A 96 9.90 17.49 7.00
CA ALA A 96 10.27 17.78 8.39
C ALA A 96 11.76 17.53 8.65
N ALA A 97 12.33 16.42 8.14
CA ALA A 97 13.76 16.14 8.23
C ALA A 97 14.60 17.14 7.43
N ALA A 98 14.17 17.54 6.23
CA ALA A 98 14.84 18.57 5.43
C ALA A 98 14.76 19.94 6.11
N ALA A 99 13.64 20.30 6.72
CA ALA A 99 13.49 21.54 7.48
C ALA A 99 14.40 21.56 8.71
N THR A 100 14.58 20.44 9.40
CA THR A 100 15.49 20.32 10.56
C THR A 100 16.95 20.42 10.14
N VAL A 101 17.34 19.85 9.00
CA VAL A 101 18.71 19.96 8.46
C VAL A 101 19.00 21.39 8.00
N THR A 102 18.03 22.06 7.37
CA THR A 102 18.20 23.46 6.92
C THR A 102 18.30 24.42 8.10
N ALA A 103 17.54 24.19 9.18
CA ALA A 103 17.64 24.98 10.41
C ALA A 103 18.98 24.79 11.12
N ALA A 104 19.54 23.59 11.12
CA ALA A 104 20.86 23.30 11.70
C ALA A 104 22.01 23.91 10.89
N GLN A 105 21.86 24.07 9.58
CA GLN A 105 22.90 24.70 8.72
C GLN A 105 22.85 26.22 8.75
N THR A 106 21.73 26.83 9.12
CA THR A 106 21.60 28.30 9.18
C THR A 106 22.18 28.89 10.47
N THR A 107 22.41 28.08 11.51
CA THR A 107 22.99 28.53 12.78
C THR A 107 24.51 28.48 12.85
N THR A 108 25.21 28.00 11.82
CA THR A 108 26.69 27.90 11.80
C THR A 108 27.43 28.97 10.97
N ALA A 109 26.70 29.94 10.42
CA ALA A 109 27.32 31.01 9.60
C ALA A 109 27.02 32.40 10.14
N SER A 110 27.50 32.71 11.34
CA SER A 110 27.75 34.11 11.77
C SER A 110 28.45 34.12 13.13
N THR A 111 29.75 34.18 13.19
CA THR A 111 30.49 35.08 14.10
C THR A 111 31.99 34.91 13.87
N THR A 112 32.56 35.78 13.06
CA THR A 112 33.94 36.19 13.20
C THR A 112 33.93 37.69 13.23
N THR A 113 34.11 38.31 14.39
CA THR A 113 34.87 39.54 14.52
C THR A 113 35.37 39.67 15.97
N SER A 114 36.66 39.82 16.05
CA SER A 114 37.52 40.08 17.17
C SER A 114 37.07 41.15 18.18
N THR A 115 37.31 40.96 19.48
CA THR A 115 38.18 41.88 20.23
C THR A 115 38.55 41.30 21.59
N THR A 116 39.82 41.41 21.95
CA THR A 116 40.51 41.12 23.21
C THR A 116 39.90 41.78 24.41
N THR A 117 39.83 41.08 25.59
CA THR A 117 40.49 41.40 26.87
C THR A 117 39.98 40.55 28.04
N ASN A 118 40.95 40.00 28.77
CA ASN A 118 41.06 39.64 30.20
C ASN A 118 40.02 38.74 30.93
N ALA A 119 40.61 37.61 31.30
CA ALA A 119 40.65 36.93 32.63
C ALA A 119 39.38 36.75 33.46
N GLY A 120 39.02 35.47 33.67
CA GLY A 120 38.24 34.93 34.77
C GLY A 120 37.97 33.45 34.56
N PRO A 121 38.19 32.59 35.56
CA PRO A 121 38.14 31.14 35.40
C PRO A 121 36.75 30.57 35.50
N ASP A 122 36.54 29.41 34.87
CA ASP A 122 35.48 28.45 35.07
C ASP A 122 34.08 28.82 34.55
N MET A 123 33.93 28.67 33.25
CA MET A 123 32.64 28.22 32.67
C MET A 123 32.92 26.88 32.00
N VAL A 124 32.47 25.83 32.66
CA VAL A 124 32.32 24.49 32.08
C VAL A 124 31.42 24.66 30.84
N ALA A 125 32.00 24.49 29.67
CA ALA A 125 31.25 24.41 28.44
C ALA A 125 30.22 23.25 28.62
N GLN A 126 28.93 23.59 28.77
CA GLN A 126 27.86 22.63 28.56
C GLN A 126 27.98 22.21 27.09
N GLY A 127 28.66 21.08 26.88
CA GLY A 127 28.66 20.43 25.57
C GLY A 127 27.19 20.16 25.21
N ASP A 128 26.77 20.69 24.07
CA ASP A 128 25.46 20.35 23.49
C ASP A 128 25.35 18.82 23.44
N ALA A 129 24.52 18.27 24.31
CA ALA A 129 24.22 16.84 24.26
C ALA A 129 23.69 16.53 22.85
N PRO A 130 24.19 15.47 22.22
CA PRO A 130 23.68 15.09 20.91
C PRO A 130 22.14 14.94 20.97
N PRO A 131 21.40 15.34 19.93
CA PRO A 131 19.97 15.25 19.93
C PRO A 131 19.54 13.82 20.28
N ALA A 132 18.56 13.70 21.15
CA ALA A 132 18.04 12.40 21.57
C ALA A 132 17.63 11.57 20.34
N TYR A 133 18.13 10.33 20.27
CA TYR A 133 17.73 9.39 19.23
C TYR A 133 16.22 9.15 19.33
N VAL A 134 15.47 9.59 18.31
CA VAL A 134 14.06 9.26 18.14
C VAL A 134 14.00 8.05 17.21
N PRO A 135 13.56 6.89 17.69
CA PRO A 135 13.40 5.72 16.82
C PRO A 135 12.48 6.08 15.66
N PRO A 136 12.76 5.64 14.43
CA PRO A 136 11.84 5.81 13.31
C PRO A 136 10.50 5.18 13.66
N ALA A 137 9.40 5.84 13.27
CA ALA A 137 8.06 5.30 13.48
C ALA A 137 7.96 3.89 12.87
N PRO A 138 7.32 2.93 13.56
CA PRO A 138 7.15 1.59 13.03
C PRO A 138 6.49 1.65 11.65
N ALA A 139 7.00 0.87 10.70
CA ALA A 139 6.37 0.74 9.39
C ALA A 139 4.93 0.27 9.54
N SER A 140 4.00 0.86 8.79
CA SER A 140 2.60 0.43 8.79
C SER A 140 2.52 -1.06 8.41
N LYS A 141 1.67 -1.80 9.12
CA LYS A 141 1.28 -3.16 8.70
C LYS A 141 0.23 -3.01 7.60
N TRP A 142 0.24 -3.93 6.65
CA TRP A 142 -0.83 -3.98 5.66
C TRP A 142 -1.10 -5.41 5.20
N VAL A 143 -2.32 -5.62 4.72
CA VAL A 143 -2.75 -6.87 4.08
C VAL A 143 -3.47 -6.52 2.80
N LYS A 144 -3.13 -7.21 1.71
CA LYS A 144 -3.89 -7.19 0.46
C LYS A 144 -4.42 -8.58 0.15
N VAL A 145 -5.63 -8.65 -0.39
CA VAL A 145 -6.31 -9.88 -0.78
C VAL A 145 -7.06 -9.66 -2.08
N GLY A 146 -7.09 -10.65 -2.94
CA GLY A 146 -7.79 -10.52 -4.20
C GLY A 146 -7.60 -11.70 -5.11
N LEU A 147 -7.67 -11.42 -6.38
CA LEU A 147 -7.37 -12.35 -7.46
C LEU A 147 -6.03 -11.99 -8.06
N GLU A 148 -5.22 -13.01 -8.34
CA GLU A 148 -3.88 -12.87 -8.94
C GLU A 148 -3.72 -13.89 -10.05
N PHE A 149 -3.19 -13.44 -11.19
CA PHE A 149 -2.84 -14.28 -12.32
C PHE A 149 -1.39 -14.76 -12.18
N CYS A 150 -1.22 -16.06 -12.05
CA CYS A 150 0.09 -16.69 -11.87
C CYS A 150 0.09 -18.10 -12.47
N ASN A 151 1.18 -18.49 -13.14
CA ASN A 151 1.29 -19.79 -13.79
C ASN A 151 0.14 -20.07 -14.78
N ASN A 152 -0.26 -19.05 -15.54
CA ASN A 152 -1.34 -19.11 -16.52
C ASN A 152 -2.72 -19.49 -15.95
N ALA A 153 -2.99 -19.13 -14.70
CA ALA A 153 -4.27 -19.35 -14.03
C ALA A 153 -4.56 -18.26 -12.97
N CYS A 154 -5.84 -18.05 -12.70
CA CYS A 154 -6.28 -17.18 -11.62
C CYS A 154 -6.25 -17.90 -10.27
N HIS A 155 -5.77 -17.22 -9.24
CA HIS A 155 -5.65 -17.72 -7.87
C HIS A 155 -6.24 -16.71 -6.88
N ALA A 156 -6.83 -17.19 -5.80
CA ALA A 156 -7.04 -16.32 -4.65
C ALA A 156 -5.68 -16.02 -4.00
N THR A 157 -5.36 -14.75 -3.85
CA THR A 157 -4.08 -14.29 -3.30
C THR A 157 -4.25 -13.57 -1.98
N SER A 158 -3.27 -13.67 -1.11
CA SER A 158 -3.15 -12.81 0.06
C SER A 158 -1.69 -12.50 0.36
N VAL A 159 -1.43 -11.23 0.68
CA VAL A 159 -0.10 -10.76 1.09
C VAL A 159 -0.23 -10.02 2.40
N CYS A 160 0.58 -10.39 3.39
CA CYS A 160 0.66 -9.71 4.68
C CYS A 160 2.03 -9.07 4.83
N ALA A 161 2.11 -7.82 5.29
CA ALA A 161 3.37 -7.13 5.50
C ALA A 161 3.51 -6.61 6.94
N THR A 162 4.67 -6.86 7.51
CA THR A 162 5.15 -6.35 8.80
C THR A 162 6.41 -5.52 8.58
N SER A 163 7.05 -5.07 9.70
CA SER A 163 8.38 -4.44 9.64
C SER A 163 9.44 -5.32 8.95
N ASP A 164 9.29 -6.64 9.00
CA ASP A 164 10.31 -7.58 8.55
C ASP A 164 10.25 -7.87 7.04
N GLY A 165 9.08 -7.69 6.44
CA GLY A 165 8.87 -7.94 5.02
C GLY A 165 7.42 -8.28 4.69
N ALA A 166 7.21 -8.84 3.49
CA ALA A 166 5.93 -9.34 3.03
C ALA A 166 5.94 -10.87 2.95
N ASP A 167 4.82 -11.46 3.34
CA ASP A 167 4.53 -12.89 3.23
C ASP A 167 3.36 -13.07 2.25
N TRP A 168 3.59 -13.81 1.19
CA TRP A 168 2.68 -14.01 0.07
C TRP A 168 2.22 -15.46 -0.02
N ALA A 169 0.94 -15.66 -0.30
CA ALA A 169 0.35 -16.98 -0.49
C ALA A 169 -0.67 -16.96 -1.64
N LEU A 170 -0.63 -18.00 -2.45
CA LEU A 170 -1.60 -18.32 -3.49
C LEU A 170 -2.42 -19.55 -3.11
N THR A 171 -3.71 -19.49 -3.40
CA THR A 171 -4.62 -20.61 -3.26
C THR A 171 -5.28 -20.89 -4.60
N ALA A 172 -5.11 -22.10 -5.11
CA ALA A 172 -5.78 -22.51 -6.34
C ALA A 172 -7.29 -22.45 -6.15
N LEU A 173 -8.00 -21.85 -7.10
CA LEU A 173 -9.45 -21.81 -7.10
C LEU A 173 -10.02 -23.19 -7.49
N PRO A 174 -11.21 -23.55 -7.00
CA PRO A 174 -11.89 -24.78 -7.37
C PRO A 174 -12.04 -24.93 -8.89
N PRO A 175 -12.08 -26.14 -9.45
CA PRO A 175 -12.17 -26.35 -10.89
C PRO A 175 -13.34 -25.66 -11.60
N HIS A 176 -14.47 -25.46 -10.92
CA HIS A 176 -15.62 -24.71 -11.45
C HIS A 176 -15.35 -23.20 -11.55
N HIS A 177 -14.38 -22.68 -10.80
CA HIS A 177 -13.87 -21.31 -10.92
C HIS A 177 -12.74 -21.14 -11.96
N ALA A 178 -12.14 -22.22 -12.46
CA ALA A 178 -10.93 -22.16 -13.28
C ALA A 178 -11.06 -21.36 -14.59
N ARG A 179 -12.30 -21.06 -15.01
CA ARG A 179 -12.59 -20.24 -16.21
C ARG A 179 -13.16 -18.87 -15.89
N ARG A 180 -13.31 -18.53 -14.61
CA ARG A 180 -13.80 -17.22 -14.20
C ARG A 180 -12.64 -16.25 -14.08
N LEU A 181 -12.92 -15.01 -14.42
CA LEU A 181 -11.99 -13.88 -14.33
C LEU A 181 -12.32 -12.97 -13.16
N ASP A 182 -13.31 -13.36 -12.33
CA ASP A 182 -13.80 -12.61 -11.18
C ASP A 182 -13.71 -13.42 -9.89
N LEU A 183 -13.61 -12.72 -8.78
CA LEU A 183 -13.61 -13.29 -7.43
C LEU A 183 -14.19 -12.28 -6.43
N ARG A 184 -15.13 -12.73 -5.61
CA ARG A 184 -15.56 -11.95 -4.45
C ARG A 184 -14.67 -12.27 -3.26
N VAL A 185 -14.12 -11.24 -2.64
CA VAL A 185 -13.23 -11.34 -1.49
C VAL A 185 -13.76 -10.53 -0.32
N LYS A 186 -13.46 -10.98 0.88
CA LYS A 186 -13.84 -10.31 2.13
C LYS A 186 -12.68 -10.32 3.12
N ILE A 187 -12.56 -9.23 3.86
CA ILE A 187 -11.75 -9.13 5.07
C ILE A 187 -12.64 -8.78 6.24
N GLU A 188 -12.40 -9.38 7.41
CA GLU A 188 -13.26 -9.25 8.58
C GLU A 188 -12.41 -9.22 9.86
N ARG A 189 -12.77 -8.34 10.80
CA ARG A 189 -12.13 -8.26 12.11
C ARG A 189 -12.83 -9.16 13.10
N ILE A 190 -12.08 -10.07 13.72
CA ILE A 190 -12.55 -10.88 14.86
C ILE A 190 -11.55 -10.72 16.00
N GLY A 191 -11.89 -9.88 16.98
CA GLY A 191 -10.95 -9.48 18.03
C GLY A 191 -9.75 -8.72 17.49
N TYR A 192 -8.55 -9.24 17.70
CA TYR A 192 -7.31 -8.67 17.16
C TYR A 192 -6.90 -9.26 15.81
N ALA A 193 -7.59 -10.31 15.35
CA ALA A 193 -7.29 -10.99 14.11
C ALA A 193 -8.02 -10.35 12.93
N LEU A 194 -7.35 -10.32 11.78
CA LEU A 194 -7.95 -10.08 10.47
C LEU A 194 -8.16 -11.42 9.79
N TRP A 195 -9.40 -11.75 9.50
CA TRP A 195 -9.77 -12.92 8.72
C TRP A 195 -9.94 -12.54 7.26
N VAL A 196 -9.44 -13.39 6.37
CA VAL A 196 -9.45 -13.20 4.92
C VAL A 196 -10.23 -14.34 4.30
N TRP A 197 -11.15 -14.00 3.39
CA TRP A 197 -12.07 -14.95 2.78
C TRP A 197 -12.19 -14.71 1.27
N TYR A 198 -12.54 -15.75 0.54
CA TYR A 198 -13.08 -15.65 -0.82
C TYR A 198 -14.41 -16.39 -0.90
N GLU A 199 -15.26 -16.00 -1.85
CA GLU A 199 -16.55 -16.66 -2.06
C GLU A 199 -16.42 -17.75 -3.12
N ASP A 200 -16.83 -18.95 -2.73
CA ASP A 200 -17.04 -20.08 -3.63
C ASP A 200 -18.56 -20.18 -3.90
N GLU A 201 -18.97 -20.12 -5.16
CA GLU A 201 -20.39 -20.11 -5.53
C GLU A 201 -21.17 -21.34 -5.03
N VAL A 202 -20.49 -22.48 -4.89
CA VAL A 202 -21.12 -23.74 -4.47
C VAL A 202 -21.16 -23.87 -2.96
N SER A 203 -20.10 -23.46 -2.29
CA SER A 203 -19.92 -23.71 -0.85
C SER A 203 -19.86 -22.43 0.00
N GLY A 204 -20.09 -21.25 -0.61
CA GLY A 204 -20.08 -19.97 0.08
C GLY A 204 -18.67 -19.54 0.53
N TRP A 205 -18.59 -18.75 1.57
CA TRP A 205 -17.34 -18.16 2.05
C TRP A 205 -16.33 -19.20 2.51
N LYS A 206 -15.13 -19.15 1.93
CA LYS A 206 -13.97 -20.00 2.25
C LYS A 206 -12.91 -19.19 2.97
N LYS A 207 -12.35 -19.74 4.02
CA LYS A 207 -11.21 -19.15 4.73
C LYS A 207 -9.97 -19.22 3.85
N LEU A 208 -9.32 -18.06 3.64
CA LEU A 208 -8.07 -17.97 2.91
C LEU A 208 -6.89 -17.82 3.88
N ARG A 209 -7.05 -16.94 4.88
CA ARG A 209 -6.00 -16.68 5.87
C ARG A 209 -6.56 -16.10 7.16
N GLU A 210 -5.87 -16.35 8.27
CA GLU A 210 -6.02 -15.63 9.52
C GLU A 210 -4.71 -14.88 9.85
N VAL A 211 -4.81 -13.59 10.16
CA VAL A 211 -3.69 -12.73 10.56
C VAL A 211 -3.95 -12.30 11.99
N THR A 212 -3.50 -13.09 12.97
CA THR A 212 -3.85 -12.97 14.39
C THR A 212 -3.38 -11.68 15.05
N TRP A 213 -2.35 -11.06 14.50
CA TRP A 213 -1.65 -9.89 15.05
C TRP A 213 -2.04 -8.56 14.41
N PHE A 214 -2.94 -8.55 13.42
CA PHE A 214 -3.13 -7.37 12.56
C PHE A 214 -3.58 -6.13 13.35
N PHE A 215 -4.59 -6.27 14.22
CA PHE A 215 -5.11 -5.17 15.04
C PHE A 215 -4.43 -5.03 16.40
N TRP A 216 -3.45 -5.88 16.73
CA TRP A 216 -2.73 -5.78 18.00
C TRP A 216 -1.91 -4.50 18.06
N GLY A 217 -2.17 -3.65 19.08
CA GLY A 217 -1.49 -2.36 19.26
C GLY A 217 -1.86 -1.30 18.19
N VAL A 218 -2.99 -1.47 17.49
CA VAL A 218 -3.48 -0.56 16.47
C VAL A 218 -4.69 0.20 16.99
N GLU A 219 -4.65 1.52 16.92
CA GLU A 219 -5.82 2.36 17.21
C GLU A 219 -6.79 2.31 16.02
N ASP A 220 -8.10 2.22 16.29
CA ASP A 220 -9.12 2.12 15.24
C ASP A 220 -9.04 3.26 14.23
N LYS A 221 -8.78 4.49 14.67
CA LYS A 221 -8.58 5.66 13.78
C LYS A 221 -7.35 5.55 12.86
N ALA A 222 -6.43 4.61 13.13
CA ALA A 222 -5.27 4.37 12.28
C ALA A 222 -5.55 3.38 11.14
N VAL A 223 -6.72 2.73 11.14
CA VAL A 223 -7.09 1.77 10.10
C VAL A 223 -7.54 2.50 8.84
N ARG A 224 -7.05 2.02 7.69
CA ARG A 224 -7.41 2.49 6.34
C ARG A 224 -7.78 1.28 5.52
N VAL A 225 -8.89 1.36 4.79
CA VAL A 225 -9.40 0.25 3.96
C VAL A 225 -9.68 0.76 2.56
N GLY A 226 -9.45 -0.08 1.58
CA GLY A 226 -9.73 0.26 0.20
C GLY A 226 -9.46 -0.86 -0.78
N VAL A 227 -9.29 -0.48 -2.04
CA VAL A 227 -9.03 -1.40 -3.14
C VAL A 227 -7.73 -1.04 -3.84
N TYR A 228 -7.11 -2.03 -4.49
CA TYR A 228 -5.88 -1.86 -5.24
C TYR A 228 -5.94 -2.62 -6.57
N ALA A 229 -5.17 -2.14 -7.54
CA ALA A 229 -4.86 -2.84 -8.78
C ALA A 229 -3.35 -2.82 -9.00
N SER A 230 -2.77 -3.86 -9.60
CA SER A 230 -1.32 -3.96 -9.75
C SER A 230 -0.95 -4.83 -10.95
N ARG A 231 0.02 -4.33 -11.75
CA ARG A 231 0.65 -5.04 -12.87
C ARG A 231 2.17 -5.01 -12.68
N PRO A 232 2.74 -5.92 -11.87
CA PRO A 232 4.17 -5.94 -11.60
C PRO A 232 5.01 -6.24 -12.83
N ALA A 233 4.50 -7.09 -13.73
CA ALA A 233 5.18 -7.44 -14.95
C ALA A 233 5.16 -6.28 -15.96
N ASN A 234 6.17 -6.27 -16.80
CA ASN A 234 6.26 -5.38 -17.95
C ASN A 234 6.54 -6.25 -19.17
N PHE A 235 5.79 -6.07 -20.25
CA PHE A 235 6.22 -6.51 -21.56
C PHE A 235 7.51 -5.74 -21.89
N GLY A 236 8.64 -6.22 -21.42
CA GLY A 236 9.91 -5.63 -21.77
C GLY A 236 10.00 -5.58 -23.29
N ALA A 237 10.36 -4.42 -23.84
CA ALA A 237 10.72 -4.33 -25.24
C ALA A 237 11.63 -5.52 -25.57
N THR A 238 11.23 -6.37 -26.49
CA THR A 238 12.03 -7.51 -26.92
C THR A 238 13.41 -7.00 -27.29
N HIS A 239 14.44 -7.85 -27.17
CA HIS A 239 15.80 -7.46 -27.55
C HIS A 239 15.87 -6.90 -29.00
N TYR A 240 14.91 -7.29 -29.84
CA TYR A 240 14.71 -6.80 -31.21
C TYR A 240 14.18 -5.38 -31.23
N GLU A 241 13.15 -5.04 -30.44
CA GLU A 241 12.53 -3.70 -30.36
C GLU A 241 13.49 -2.67 -29.78
N ARG A 242 14.30 -3.04 -28.76
CA ARG A 242 15.35 -2.18 -28.21
C ARG A 242 16.44 -1.84 -29.24
N ARG A 243 16.69 -2.71 -30.21
CA ARG A 243 17.77 -2.57 -31.19
C ARG A 243 17.33 -1.83 -32.46
N HIS A 244 16.04 -1.83 -32.79
CA HIS A 244 15.52 -1.33 -34.07
C HIS A 244 14.55 -0.14 -33.92
N GLY A 245 14.31 0.36 -32.70
CA GLY A 245 13.48 1.56 -32.48
C GLY A 245 12.04 1.41 -32.99
N GLY A 246 11.50 0.19 -32.96
CA GLY A 246 10.09 -0.06 -33.29
C GLY A 246 9.15 0.71 -32.36
N PRO A 247 7.88 0.96 -32.78
CA PRO A 247 6.91 1.56 -31.90
C PRO A 247 6.83 0.69 -30.65
N SER A 248 7.09 1.30 -29.49
CA SER A 248 6.91 0.68 -28.19
C SER A 248 5.59 -0.09 -28.23
N VAL A 249 5.66 -1.41 -28.07
CA VAL A 249 4.45 -2.21 -27.83
C VAL A 249 3.74 -1.49 -26.71
N THR A 250 2.57 -0.96 -26.99
CA THR A 250 1.82 -0.11 -26.07
C THR A 250 1.74 -0.84 -24.74
N GLN A 251 2.42 -0.32 -23.73
CA GLN A 251 2.35 -0.81 -22.36
C GLN A 251 0.88 -0.68 -21.96
N ARG A 252 0.14 -1.79 -22.08
CA ARG A 252 -1.27 -1.78 -21.73
C ARG A 252 -1.41 -1.76 -20.23
N ASN A 253 -2.23 -0.85 -19.75
CA ASN A 253 -2.67 -0.88 -18.37
C ASN A 253 -3.53 -2.12 -18.13
N LEU A 254 -3.42 -2.71 -16.96
CA LEU A 254 -4.42 -3.62 -16.44
C LEU A 254 -5.61 -2.78 -15.97
N CYS A 255 -6.79 -3.02 -16.52
CA CYS A 255 -8.03 -2.43 -16.03
C CYS A 255 -8.71 -3.44 -15.13
N VAL A 256 -8.77 -3.14 -13.82
CA VAL A 256 -9.43 -3.98 -12.83
C VAL A 256 -10.77 -3.37 -12.48
N ASP A 257 -11.84 -4.13 -12.67
CA ASP A 257 -13.20 -3.76 -12.33
C ASP A 257 -13.54 -4.20 -10.91
N PHE A 258 -14.22 -3.32 -10.19
CA PHE A 258 -14.68 -3.52 -8.83
C PHE A 258 -16.18 -3.34 -8.76
N GLU A 259 -16.88 -4.32 -8.18
CA GLU A 259 -18.33 -4.30 -8.02
C GLU A 259 -18.73 -4.62 -6.57
N GLY A 260 -19.76 -3.92 -6.09
CA GLY A 260 -20.34 -4.18 -4.78
C GLY A 260 -19.35 -3.93 -3.61
N LEU A 261 -18.51 -2.90 -3.71
CA LEU A 261 -17.65 -2.51 -2.59
C LEU A 261 -18.50 -2.10 -1.40
N GLU A 262 -18.33 -2.80 -0.29
CA GLU A 262 -18.95 -2.48 1.01
C GLU A 262 -17.89 -2.44 2.10
N ILE A 263 -18.03 -1.49 3.03
CA ILE A 263 -17.14 -1.31 4.20
C ILE A 263 -18.02 -1.05 5.41
N PHE A 264 -17.87 -1.86 6.47
CA PHE A 264 -18.68 -1.87 7.68
C PHE A 264 -17.88 -1.48 8.92
#